data_760262de36cfa0443ecfc140247b4b73
#
_entry.id   760262de36cfa0443ecfc140247b4b73
#
_cell.length_a   1.000
_cell.length_b   1.000
_cell.length_c   1.000
_cell.angle_alpha   90.00
_cell.angle_beta   90.00
_cell.angle_gamma   90.00
#
_symmetry.space_group_name_H-M   'P 1'
#
loop_
_entity.id
_entity.type
_entity.pdbx_description
1 polymer ?
#
loop_
_entity_poly.entity_id
_entity_poly.type
_entity_poly.pdbx_seq_one_letter_code
_entity_poly.pdbx_strand_id
1 'polypeptide(L)'
;MKLITHGCRGSIPNPSKEMLQYGGNTTCFELNMDNFQIFFDTGSGFQNAVLDSNKQIMIFFSHFHHDHLQGLAFNKYLLKPETKTFISSALVNAEKLNKIIRRYFSGDFFPLDLFENLDNVTFSNFIEVQTMV
;
A
#
# COMPACT_ATOMS: atom_id res chain seq x y z
N MET A 1 5.63 1.96 19.44
CA MET A 1 5.82 1.29 18.14
C MET A 1 5.15 -0.09 18.16
N LYS A 2 4.37 -0.44 17.16
CA LYS A 2 3.65 -1.72 17.02
C LYS A 2 3.78 -2.24 15.59
N LEU A 3 4.14 -3.52 15.43
CA LEU A 3 4.09 -4.22 14.15
C LEU A 3 2.76 -4.96 14.03
N ILE A 4 2.03 -4.73 12.95
CA ILE A 4 0.73 -5.33 12.66
C ILE A 4 0.83 -6.09 11.33
N THR A 5 0.37 -7.34 11.31
CA THR A 5 0.29 -8.15 10.09
C THR A 5 -1.15 -8.12 9.58
N HIS A 6 -1.37 -7.48 8.42
CA HIS A 6 -2.66 -7.46 7.72
C HIS A 6 -2.79 -8.61 6.72
N GLY A 7 -1.66 -9.13 6.26
CA GLY A 7 -1.56 -10.29 5.40
C GLY A 7 -0.11 -10.79 5.29
N CYS A 8 0.06 -12.10 5.19
CA CYS A 8 1.37 -12.75 5.10
C CYS A 8 1.40 -13.91 4.09
N ARG A 9 0.33 -14.07 3.29
CA ARG A 9 0.26 -15.11 2.27
C ARG A 9 0.92 -14.63 0.97
N GLY A 10 1.60 -15.54 0.28
CA GLY A 10 2.10 -15.30 -1.09
C GLY A 10 1.08 -15.66 -2.17
N SER A 11 1.26 -15.11 -3.35
CA SER A 11 0.60 -15.42 -4.62
C SER A 11 -0.86 -14.98 -4.73
N ILE A 12 -1.79 -15.62 -4.05
CA ILE A 12 -3.23 -15.33 -4.17
C ILE A 12 -3.92 -15.39 -2.80
N PRO A 13 -4.89 -14.52 -2.53
CA PRO A 13 -5.69 -14.61 -1.31
C PRO A 13 -6.45 -15.94 -1.24
N ASN A 14 -6.53 -16.52 -0.05
CA ASN A 14 -7.26 -17.76 0.17
C ASN A 14 -8.19 -17.61 1.38
N PRO A 15 -9.52 -17.55 1.17
CA PRO A 15 -10.50 -17.38 2.24
C PRO A 15 -10.89 -18.70 2.94
N SER A 16 -10.19 -19.81 2.67
CA SER A 16 -10.55 -21.12 3.23
C SER A 16 -10.37 -21.15 4.75
N LYS A 17 -11.14 -22.03 5.41
CA LYS A 17 -11.06 -22.23 6.86
C LYS A 17 -9.68 -22.71 7.34
N GLU A 18 -8.90 -23.34 6.45
CA GLU A 18 -7.54 -23.80 6.75
C GLU A 18 -6.56 -22.63 6.97
N MET A 19 -6.93 -21.42 6.50
CA MET A 19 -6.11 -20.21 6.64
C MET A 19 -6.41 -19.39 7.91
N LEU A 20 -7.23 -19.89 8.83
CA LEU A 20 -7.68 -19.13 10.00
C LEU A 20 -6.55 -18.74 10.96
N GLN A 21 -5.48 -19.53 11.04
CA GLN A 21 -4.39 -19.29 11.99
C GLN A 21 -3.60 -18.00 11.69
N TYR A 22 -3.29 -17.75 10.40
CA TYR A 22 -2.49 -16.59 9.96
C TYR A 22 -3.25 -15.70 8.96
N GLY A 23 -4.49 -16.07 8.63
CA GLY A 23 -5.31 -15.41 7.62
C GLY A 23 -4.95 -15.77 6.18
N GLY A 24 -5.86 -15.45 5.28
CA GLY A 24 -5.72 -15.75 3.84
C GLY A 24 -5.32 -14.55 2.99
N ASN A 25 -5.05 -13.39 3.59
CA ASN A 25 -4.67 -12.18 2.86
C ASN A 25 -3.21 -12.19 2.45
N THR A 26 -2.92 -11.58 1.29
CA THR A 26 -1.57 -11.43 0.78
C THR A 26 -0.82 -10.29 1.46
N THR A 27 0.48 -10.25 1.24
CA THR A 27 1.49 -9.50 1.99
C THR A 27 1.14 -8.03 2.24
N CYS A 28 0.99 -7.70 3.50
CA CYS A 28 0.86 -6.32 3.98
C CYS A 28 1.24 -6.26 5.46
N PHE A 29 2.31 -5.55 5.78
CA PHE A 29 2.77 -5.31 7.15
C PHE A 29 2.69 -3.83 7.47
N GLU A 30 2.25 -3.49 8.69
CA GLU A 30 2.19 -2.12 9.19
C GLU A 30 3.12 -1.96 10.38
N LEU A 31 3.97 -0.93 10.33
CA LEU A 31 4.69 -0.42 11.48
C LEU A 31 3.99 0.86 11.96
N ASN A 32 3.28 0.76 13.07
CA ASN A 32 2.52 1.86 13.64
C ASN A 32 3.32 2.53 14.77
N MET A 33 3.62 3.81 14.59
CA MET A 33 4.36 4.67 15.51
C MET A 33 3.54 5.90 15.87
N ASP A 34 4.02 6.74 16.78
CA ASP A 34 3.26 7.90 17.29
C ASP A 34 2.85 8.87 16.17
N ASN A 35 3.79 9.20 15.27
CA ASN A 35 3.58 10.17 14.19
C ASN A 35 3.51 9.54 12.78
N PHE A 36 3.75 8.23 12.66
CA PHE A 36 3.89 7.53 11.38
C PHE A 36 3.11 6.23 11.35
N GLN A 37 2.53 5.92 10.20
CA GLN A 37 2.13 4.58 9.81
C GLN A 37 2.91 4.19 8.55
N ILE A 38 3.74 3.17 8.66
CA ILE A 38 4.56 2.68 7.55
C ILE A 38 4.02 1.31 7.13
N PHE A 39 3.67 1.19 5.86
CA PHE A 39 3.22 -0.07 5.27
C PHE A 39 4.31 -0.63 4.37
N PHE A 40 4.56 -1.91 4.50
CA PHE A 40 5.39 -2.69 3.59
C PHE A 40 4.47 -3.58 2.77
N ASP A 41 4.39 -3.26 1.48
CA ASP A 41 3.48 -3.82 0.51
C ASP A 41 1.98 -3.59 0.82
N THR A 42 1.16 -3.69 -0.21
CA THR A 42 -0.28 -3.48 -0.16
C THR A 42 -1.02 -4.64 -0.81
N GLY A 43 -0.69 -5.86 -0.40
CA GLY A 43 -1.46 -7.03 -0.79
C GLY A 43 -2.91 -6.95 -0.32
N SER A 44 -3.70 -7.99 -0.51
CA SER A 44 -5.14 -7.96 -0.22
C SER A 44 -5.46 -7.59 1.24
N GLY A 45 -4.51 -7.79 2.18
CA GLY A 45 -4.66 -7.39 3.57
C GLY A 45 -4.77 -5.89 3.79
N PHE A 46 -4.21 -5.07 2.89
CA PHE A 46 -4.23 -3.61 3.00
C PHE A 46 -5.65 -3.02 2.99
N GLN A 47 -6.62 -3.67 2.34
CA GLN A 47 -8.02 -3.23 2.35
C GLN A 47 -8.62 -3.10 3.77
N ASN A 48 -8.11 -3.86 4.73
CA ASN A 48 -8.58 -3.88 6.11
C ASN A 48 -7.81 -2.91 7.03
N ALA A 49 -6.70 -2.34 6.56
CA ALA A 49 -5.90 -1.40 7.34
C ALA A 49 -6.65 -0.08 7.55
N VAL A 50 -6.60 0.44 8.77
CA VAL A 50 -7.15 1.75 9.12
C VAL A 50 -6.02 2.76 9.03
N LEU A 51 -6.12 3.73 8.11
CA LEU A 51 -5.17 4.81 7.98
C LEU A 51 -5.61 6.00 8.85
N ASP A 52 -4.72 6.42 9.74
CA ASP A 52 -4.95 7.56 10.65
C ASP A 52 -4.49 8.85 9.96
N SER A 53 -5.44 9.71 9.58
CA SER A 53 -5.15 10.99 8.91
C SER A 53 -4.34 11.99 9.75
N ASN A 54 -4.19 11.73 11.06
CA ASN A 54 -3.33 12.53 11.93
C ASN A 54 -1.85 12.12 11.87
N LYS A 55 -1.54 11.02 11.17
CA LYS A 55 -0.18 10.50 11.01
C LYS A 55 0.30 10.67 9.58
N GLN A 56 1.61 10.69 9.43
CA GLN A 56 2.24 10.55 8.12
C GLN A 56 2.17 9.11 7.66
N ILE A 57 1.52 8.86 6.53
CA ILE A 57 1.34 7.52 5.97
C ILE A 57 2.39 7.29 4.90
N MET A 58 3.13 6.21 5.01
CA MET A 58 4.16 5.82 4.05
C MET A 58 3.92 4.39 3.60
N ILE A 59 3.98 4.15 2.30
CA ILE A 59 3.87 2.82 1.69
C ILE A 59 5.17 2.54 0.95
N PHE A 60 5.85 1.47 1.32
CA PHE A 60 7.06 0.99 0.65
C PHE A 60 6.79 -0.32 -0.06
N PHE A 61 7.01 -0.34 -1.37
CA PHE A 61 6.93 -1.57 -2.16
C PHE A 61 8.27 -2.30 -2.17
N SER A 62 8.26 -3.54 -1.72
CA SER A 62 9.39 -4.46 -1.83
C SER A 62 9.66 -4.84 -3.29
N HIS A 63 8.58 -5.09 -4.05
CA HIS A 63 8.56 -5.33 -5.49
C HIS A 63 7.12 -5.18 -6.03
N PHE A 64 6.90 -5.46 -7.32
CA PHE A 64 5.66 -5.10 -8.01
C PHE A 64 4.84 -6.31 -8.49
N HIS A 65 4.96 -7.47 -7.84
CA HIS A 65 4.09 -8.59 -8.12
C HIS A 65 2.65 -8.30 -7.67
N HIS A 66 1.70 -8.96 -8.31
CA HIS A 66 0.27 -8.73 -8.12
C HIS A 66 -0.17 -8.83 -6.65
N ASP A 67 0.30 -9.84 -5.95
CA ASP A 67 -0.03 -10.11 -4.54
C ASP A 67 0.52 -9.07 -3.55
N HIS A 68 1.42 -8.19 -4.01
CA HIS A 68 1.95 -7.07 -3.23
C HIS A 68 1.28 -5.72 -3.55
N LEU A 69 0.50 -5.64 -4.64
CA LEU A 69 -0.13 -4.41 -5.10
C LEU A 69 -1.66 -4.41 -4.96
N GLN A 70 -2.29 -5.58 -5.08
CA GLN A 70 -3.72 -5.71 -5.37
C GLN A 70 -4.67 -5.02 -4.39
N GLY A 71 -4.27 -4.83 -3.14
CA GLY A 71 -5.10 -4.20 -2.12
C GLY A 71 -5.06 -2.67 -2.11
N LEU A 72 -4.10 -2.05 -2.81
CA LEU A 72 -3.88 -0.60 -2.75
C LEU A 72 -5.14 0.20 -3.09
N ALA A 73 -5.81 -0.16 -4.17
CA ALA A 73 -7.00 0.55 -4.66
C ALA A 73 -8.28 0.30 -3.82
N PHE A 74 -8.26 -0.68 -2.95
CA PHE A 74 -9.45 -1.11 -2.19
C PHE A 74 -9.47 -0.63 -0.74
N ASN A 75 -8.48 0.17 -0.33
CA ASN A 75 -8.48 0.78 1.00
C ASN A 75 -9.26 2.09 0.99
N LYS A 76 -10.42 2.10 1.64
CA LYS A 76 -11.33 3.26 1.69
C LYS A 76 -10.73 4.52 2.33
N TYR A 77 -9.72 4.37 3.20
CA TYR A 77 -9.07 5.49 3.85
C TYR A 77 -8.07 6.18 2.92
N LEU A 78 -7.37 5.41 2.06
CA LEU A 78 -6.44 5.95 1.08
C LEU A 78 -7.12 6.94 0.12
N LEU A 79 -8.40 6.69 -0.19
CA LEU A 79 -9.18 7.53 -1.12
C LEU A 79 -9.71 8.82 -0.49
N LYS A 80 -9.50 9.04 0.80
CA LYS A 80 -9.95 10.24 1.48
C LYS A 80 -8.93 11.38 1.34
N PRO A 81 -9.35 12.61 0.98
CA PRO A 81 -8.45 13.74 0.76
C PRO A 81 -7.57 14.09 1.96
N GLU A 82 -8.06 13.88 3.18
CA GLU A 82 -7.33 14.14 4.41
C GLU A 82 -6.22 13.12 4.71
N THR A 83 -6.22 11.94 4.05
CA THR A 83 -5.23 10.88 4.26
C THR A 83 -4.02 11.10 3.36
N LYS A 84 -3.07 11.92 3.80
CA LYS A 84 -1.84 12.18 3.04
C LYS A 84 -0.92 10.98 3.07
N THR A 85 -0.62 10.42 1.89
CA THR A 85 0.14 9.19 1.74
C THR A 85 1.32 9.38 0.79
N PHE A 86 2.50 8.94 1.23
CA PHE A 86 3.70 8.84 0.41
C PHE A 86 3.89 7.40 -0.05
N ILE A 87 4.10 7.19 -1.34
CA ILE A 87 4.37 5.87 -1.93
C ILE A 87 5.77 5.86 -2.51
N SER A 88 6.57 4.86 -2.15
CA SER A 88 7.97 4.76 -2.55
C SER A 88 8.42 3.31 -2.75
N SER A 89 9.57 3.14 -3.39
CA SER A 89 10.28 1.86 -3.51
C SER A 89 11.77 2.11 -3.67
N ALA A 90 12.59 1.24 -3.09
CA ALA A 90 14.04 1.27 -3.30
C ALA A 90 14.48 0.76 -4.68
N LEU A 91 13.59 0.11 -5.43
CA LEU A 91 13.91 -0.51 -6.72
C LEU A 91 13.85 0.46 -7.91
N VAL A 92 13.05 1.52 -7.79
CA VAL A 92 12.80 2.48 -8.88
C VAL A 92 12.62 3.88 -8.33
N ASN A 93 12.84 4.89 -9.17
CA ASN A 93 12.54 6.27 -8.83
C ASN A 93 11.03 6.57 -8.82
N ALA A 94 10.64 7.72 -8.28
CA ALA A 94 9.26 8.16 -8.15
C ALA A 94 8.49 8.18 -9.48
N GLU A 95 9.11 8.65 -10.56
CA GLU A 95 8.47 8.72 -11.89
C GLU A 95 8.13 7.32 -12.41
N LYS A 96 9.08 6.38 -12.34
CA LYS A 96 8.88 5.01 -12.80
C LYS A 96 7.85 4.28 -11.91
N LEU A 97 7.91 4.51 -10.60
CA LEU A 97 6.94 3.96 -9.66
C LEU A 97 5.51 4.43 -9.99
N ASN A 98 5.32 5.73 -10.21
CA ASN A 98 4.03 6.29 -10.62
C ASN A 98 3.51 5.61 -11.89
N LYS A 99 4.36 5.47 -12.93
CA LYS A 99 3.97 4.78 -14.18
C LYS A 99 3.55 3.33 -13.95
N ILE A 100 4.26 2.59 -13.09
CA ILE A 100 3.93 1.19 -12.76
C ILE A 100 2.56 1.12 -12.07
N ILE A 101 2.34 1.91 -11.04
CA ILE A 101 1.11 1.89 -10.24
C ILE A 101 -0.09 2.35 -11.08
N ARG A 102 0.04 3.42 -11.84
CA ARG A 102 -1.02 3.90 -12.74
C ARG A 102 -1.37 2.87 -13.80
N ARG A 103 -0.38 2.22 -14.42
CA ARG A 103 -0.64 1.15 -15.40
C ARG A 103 -1.42 0.00 -14.79
N TYR A 104 -1.11 -0.37 -13.54
CA TYR A 104 -1.78 -1.46 -12.84
C TYR A 104 -3.23 -1.13 -12.48
N PHE A 105 -3.51 0.14 -12.11
CA PHE A 105 -4.82 0.61 -11.69
C PHE A 105 -5.48 1.53 -12.72
N SER A 106 -5.40 1.21 -14.00
CA SER A 106 -6.05 1.94 -15.08
C SER A 106 -6.27 1.08 -16.32
N GLY A 107 -6.94 1.64 -17.33
CA GLY A 107 -7.13 1.04 -18.64
C GLY A 107 -7.86 -0.29 -18.61
N ASP A 108 -7.27 -1.30 -19.24
CA ASP A 108 -7.87 -2.63 -19.36
C ASP A 108 -7.87 -3.43 -18.05
N PHE A 109 -7.09 -3.00 -17.05
CA PHE A 109 -6.90 -3.73 -15.78
C PHE A 109 -7.73 -3.18 -14.63
N PHE A 110 -8.21 -1.94 -14.73
CA PHE A 110 -8.97 -1.27 -13.68
C PHE A 110 -9.97 -0.29 -14.27
N PRO A 111 -11.19 -0.18 -13.73
CA PRO A 111 -12.28 0.59 -14.35
C PRO A 111 -12.05 2.11 -14.38
N LEU A 112 -11.09 2.61 -13.60
CA LEU A 112 -10.75 4.04 -13.51
C LEU A 112 -9.23 4.19 -13.54
N ASP A 113 -8.70 5.32 -14.03
CA ASP A 113 -7.34 5.74 -13.69
C ASP A 113 -7.36 6.31 -12.26
N LEU A 114 -7.21 5.40 -11.29
CA LEU A 114 -7.47 5.72 -9.88
C LEU A 114 -6.56 6.83 -9.36
N PHE A 115 -5.29 6.84 -9.80
CA PHE A 115 -4.28 7.76 -9.27
C PHE A 115 -4.14 9.06 -10.08
N GLU A 116 -4.97 9.27 -11.11
CA GLU A 116 -4.92 10.50 -11.90
C GLU A 116 -5.34 11.74 -11.10
N ASN A 117 -6.32 11.57 -10.20
CA ASN A 117 -6.94 12.67 -9.47
C ASN A 117 -6.86 12.51 -7.94
N LEU A 118 -5.91 11.73 -7.42
CA LEU A 118 -5.68 11.61 -5.98
C LEU A 118 -4.57 12.57 -5.53
N ASP A 119 -4.94 13.82 -5.21
CA ASP A 119 -4.01 14.85 -4.76
C ASP A 119 -3.38 14.56 -3.39
N ASN A 120 -3.95 13.63 -2.63
CA ASN A 120 -3.47 13.21 -1.32
C ASN A 120 -2.40 12.11 -1.38
N VAL A 121 -2.10 11.57 -2.58
CA VAL A 121 -1.08 10.53 -2.79
C VAL A 121 0.10 11.13 -3.53
N THR A 122 1.29 11.01 -2.94
CA THR A 122 2.55 11.50 -3.50
C THR A 122 3.50 10.34 -3.77
N PHE A 123 3.96 10.19 -5.01
CA PHE A 123 5.05 9.27 -5.35
C PHE A 123 6.38 9.95 -5.09
N SER A 124 7.23 9.35 -4.26
CA SER A 124 8.50 9.94 -3.79
C SER A 124 9.67 8.99 -3.99
N ASN A 125 10.86 9.55 -4.16
CA ASN A 125 12.08 8.74 -4.16
C ASN A 125 12.36 8.17 -2.76
N PHE A 126 12.92 6.97 -2.70
CA PHE A 126 13.17 6.26 -1.45
C PHE A 126 14.01 7.08 -0.46
N ILE A 127 15.08 7.72 -0.95
CA ILE A 127 15.96 8.56 -0.12
C ILE A 127 15.21 9.74 0.52
N GLU A 128 14.29 10.36 -0.22
CA GLU A 128 13.51 11.50 0.28
C GLU A 128 12.60 11.08 1.45
N VAL A 129 11.90 9.95 1.30
CA VAL A 129 10.99 9.44 2.33
C VAL A 129 11.76 8.89 3.54
N GLN A 130 12.92 8.26 3.31
CA GLN A 130 13.77 7.74 4.37
C GLN A 130 14.23 8.84 5.35
N THR A 131 14.39 10.08 4.89
CA THR A 131 14.81 11.20 5.74
C THR A 131 13.67 11.82 6.56
N MET A 132 12.41 11.41 6.32
CA MET A 132 11.24 11.90 7.07
C MET A 132 10.99 11.15 8.38
N VAL A 133 11.52 9.93 8.50
CA VAL A 133 11.41 9.05 9.66
C VAL A 133 12.63 9.17 10.54
#